data_421c4dc4d7909e699e515fc863e5a830
#
_entry.id   421c4dc4d7909e699e515fc863e5a830
#
_cell.length_a   1.000
_cell.length_b   1.000
_cell.length_c   1.000
_cell.angle_alpha   90.00
_cell.angle_beta   90.00
_cell.angle_gamma   90.00
#
_symmetry.space_group_name_H-M   'P 1'
#
loop_
_entity.id
_entity.type
_entity.pdbx_description
1 polymer ?
#
loop_
_entity_poly.entity_id
_entity_poly.type
_entity_poly.pdbx_seq_one_letter_code
_entity_poly.pdbx_strand_id
1 'polypeptide(L)'
;RKTRRQNPLLIKGFGFLLRKNKEDKSSAPAGQSHFPSENMEDFMNGTERVKLSKVIEKMQLTNLTPDVDTSGIWLHIPEVNRPALQLTGFYNQFDNDRIQIIGNVEYSYLSSLSETDRYERYMQLLSSNIPCLVFCRDLEPKAKVIELATKYKIPILKSKAATSAFMAEVIRWLNVQLAPCIVIHGVLVDVYGTGVLITGESGIGKSEAALELIKRGHRLVTDDAVEIRKVSDETLIGTAPGVTKYFIELRGIGIIDVKTLFGVESIKETQQIDMVMKLEDWNKDREYDRLGLEEEYTEYLGNKVVCHSLPIRPGRNLAVIVEAAAVNHRQKKMGYNAAKELYRRVQENLMRGDDDDE
;
A
#
# COMPACT_ATOMS: atom_id res chain seq x y z
N ARG A 1 12.01 -8.78 24.86
CA ARG A 1 10.83 -7.91 25.08
C ARG A 1 11.34 -6.47 25.21
N LYS A 2 11.37 -5.69 24.12
CA LYS A 2 11.53 -4.24 24.13
C LYS A 2 10.28 -3.65 23.51
N THR A 3 9.47 -3.03 24.34
CA THR A 3 8.29 -2.23 24.00
C THR A 3 8.70 -1.10 23.06
N ARG A 4 8.21 -1.13 21.82
CA ARG A 4 8.34 -0.02 20.86
C ARG A 4 7.50 1.15 21.38
N ARG A 5 8.16 2.20 21.78
CA ARG A 5 7.52 3.51 22.07
C ARG A 5 7.05 4.09 20.73
N GLN A 6 5.75 4.26 20.59
CA GLN A 6 5.13 4.98 19.47
C GLN A 6 5.59 6.44 19.50
N ASN A 7 5.90 6.97 18.32
CA ASN A 7 6.37 8.34 18.15
C ASN A 7 5.19 9.32 18.33
N PRO A 8 5.16 10.19 19.35
CA PRO A 8 4.02 11.06 19.65
C PRO A 8 3.77 12.18 18.63
N LEU A 9 4.66 12.37 17.66
CA LEU A 9 4.57 13.43 16.64
C LEU A 9 3.58 13.14 15.51
N LEU A 10 3.24 11.86 15.26
CA LEU A 10 2.29 11.44 14.23
C LEU A 10 0.84 11.87 14.51
N ILE A 11 0.53 12.29 15.72
CA ILE A 11 -0.85 12.56 16.18
C ILE A 11 -1.20 14.06 16.07
N LYS A 12 -0.25 14.96 15.84
CA LYS A 12 -0.51 16.41 16.01
C LYS A 12 -1.31 17.04 14.88
N GLY A 13 -1.14 16.69 13.61
CA GLY A 13 -1.93 17.23 12.49
C GLY A 13 -3.36 16.64 12.47
N PHE A 14 -3.44 15.32 12.46
CA PHE A 14 -4.72 14.58 12.49
C PHE A 14 -5.48 14.73 13.81
N GLY A 15 -4.75 14.81 14.95
CA GLY A 15 -5.32 15.02 16.27
C GLY A 15 -5.98 16.38 16.47
N PHE A 16 -5.60 17.41 15.71
CA PHE A 16 -6.22 18.72 15.74
C PHE A 16 -7.64 18.72 15.14
N LEU A 17 -7.82 18.08 14.00
CA LEU A 17 -9.16 17.89 13.37
C LEU A 17 -10.10 17.07 14.25
N LEU A 18 -9.58 16.04 14.94
CA LEU A 18 -10.37 15.19 15.84
C LEU A 18 -10.72 15.87 17.17
N ARG A 19 -9.85 16.74 17.72
CA ARG A 19 -10.15 17.52 18.91
C ARG A 19 -11.19 18.58 18.66
N LYS A 20 -11.13 19.29 17.51
CA LYS A 20 -12.15 20.28 17.14
C LYS A 20 -13.54 19.65 17.04
N ASN A 21 -13.65 18.45 16.47
CA ASN A 21 -14.92 17.71 16.40
C ASN A 21 -15.44 17.21 17.76
N LYS A 22 -14.62 17.14 18.81
CA LYS A 22 -15.08 16.79 20.16
C LYS A 22 -15.56 18.00 20.96
N GLU A 23 -15.01 19.17 20.71
CA GLU A 23 -15.40 20.41 21.40
C GLU A 23 -16.68 21.04 20.81
N ASP A 24 -16.92 20.87 19.51
CA ASP A 24 -18.15 21.41 18.82
C ASP A 24 -19.42 20.55 19.01
N LYS A 25 -19.38 19.43 19.72
CA LYS A 25 -20.58 18.58 19.94
C LYS A 25 -21.55 19.10 20.99
N SER A 26 -21.34 20.29 21.57
CA SER A 26 -22.24 20.85 22.59
C SER A 26 -23.31 21.83 22.07
N SER A 27 -23.35 22.15 20.77
CA SER A 27 -24.34 23.12 20.26
C SER A 27 -24.54 23.04 18.74
N ALA A 28 -25.20 21.98 18.21
CA ALA A 28 -25.77 22.03 16.88
C ALA A 28 -26.91 21.01 16.70
N PRO A 29 -28.02 21.36 16.02
CA PRO A 29 -29.14 20.47 15.77
C PRO A 29 -28.85 19.44 14.67
N ALA A 30 -29.52 18.30 14.78
CA ALA A 30 -29.39 17.07 14.01
C ALA A 30 -29.29 17.27 12.49
N GLY A 31 -28.11 16.96 11.93
CA GLY A 31 -27.86 16.66 10.53
C GLY A 31 -26.70 15.68 10.50
N GLN A 32 -27.01 14.39 10.32
CA GLN A 32 -26.04 13.31 10.42
C GLN A 32 -25.04 13.36 9.27
N SER A 33 -23.79 13.72 9.54
CA SER A 33 -22.66 13.28 8.74
C SER A 33 -22.00 12.09 9.45
N HIS A 34 -22.38 10.90 9.06
CA HIS A 34 -21.74 9.65 9.50
C HIS A 34 -20.38 9.53 8.81
N PHE A 35 -19.31 9.87 9.53
CA PHE A 35 -17.97 9.39 9.17
C PHE A 35 -17.84 7.96 9.71
N PRO A 36 -17.47 6.96 8.88
CA PRO A 36 -17.29 5.60 9.36
C PRO A 36 -16.11 5.54 10.33
N SER A 37 -16.38 5.37 11.60
CA SER A 37 -15.38 5.17 12.67
C SER A 37 -14.58 3.86 12.54
N GLU A 38 -15.06 2.92 11.72
CA GLU A 38 -14.50 1.58 11.56
C GLU A 38 -13.11 1.53 10.92
N ASN A 39 -12.76 2.52 10.07
CA ASN A 39 -11.45 2.51 9.41
C ASN A 39 -10.29 3.00 10.29
N MET A 40 -10.55 3.59 11.42
CA MET A 40 -9.55 4.23 12.27
C MET A 40 -9.00 3.30 13.36
N GLU A 41 -9.81 2.37 13.87
CA GLU A 41 -9.38 1.35 14.82
C GLU A 41 -8.51 0.28 14.15
N ASP A 42 -8.78 -0.06 12.88
CA ASP A 42 -7.96 -0.97 12.09
C ASP A 42 -6.55 -0.42 11.83
N PHE A 43 -6.40 0.91 11.76
CA PHE A 43 -5.12 1.61 11.58
C PHE A 43 -4.24 1.58 12.83
N MET A 44 -4.84 1.58 14.01
CA MET A 44 -4.12 1.69 15.29
C MET A 44 -3.57 0.34 15.78
N ASN A 45 -4.10 -0.78 15.30
CA ASN A 45 -3.82 -2.11 15.87
C ASN A 45 -2.70 -2.91 15.17
N GLY A 46 -2.09 -2.40 14.08
CA GLY A 46 -0.87 -2.97 13.49
C GLY A 46 -0.96 -4.46 13.09
N THR A 47 -2.15 -5.04 13.02
CA THR A 47 -2.37 -6.42 12.60
C THR A 47 -2.68 -6.47 11.11
N GLU A 48 -1.81 -7.16 10.40
CA GLU A 48 -1.88 -7.44 8.97
C GLU A 48 -3.09 -8.36 8.69
N ARG A 49 -4.29 -7.78 8.57
CA ARG A 49 -5.52 -8.54 8.32
C ARG A 49 -6.45 -7.80 7.35
N VAL A 50 -7.23 -8.55 6.60
CA VAL A 50 -8.16 -8.03 5.59
C VAL A 50 -9.55 -8.63 5.81
N LYS A 51 -10.59 -7.80 5.80
CA LYS A 51 -11.99 -8.28 5.87
C LYS A 51 -12.35 -9.06 4.59
N LEU A 52 -13.03 -10.19 4.74
CA LEU A 52 -13.53 -10.97 3.59
C LEU A 52 -14.45 -10.14 2.70
N SER A 53 -15.22 -9.20 3.25
CA SER A 53 -16.07 -8.29 2.48
C SER A 53 -15.29 -7.46 1.45
N LYS A 54 -14.05 -7.04 1.76
CA LYS A 54 -13.18 -6.34 0.79
C LYS A 54 -12.72 -7.25 -0.35
N VAL A 55 -12.52 -8.55 -0.07
CA VAL A 55 -12.20 -9.53 -1.12
C VAL A 55 -13.40 -9.75 -2.03
N ILE A 56 -14.60 -9.89 -1.46
CA ILE A 56 -15.86 -10.05 -2.20
C ILE A 56 -16.05 -8.87 -3.18
N GLU A 57 -15.91 -7.66 -2.69
CA GLU A 57 -16.02 -6.44 -3.50
C GLU A 57 -14.95 -6.38 -4.60
N LYS A 58 -13.67 -6.53 -4.22
CA LYS A 58 -12.54 -6.40 -5.15
C LYS A 58 -12.54 -7.44 -6.26
N MET A 59 -12.87 -8.69 -5.91
CA MET A 59 -12.90 -9.81 -6.86
C MET A 59 -14.28 -9.97 -7.51
N GLN A 60 -15.23 -9.09 -7.24
CA GLN A 60 -16.61 -9.10 -7.77
C GLN A 60 -17.28 -10.47 -7.59
N LEU A 61 -17.16 -11.04 -6.37
CA LEU A 61 -17.72 -12.35 -6.04
C LEU A 61 -19.21 -12.26 -5.77
N THR A 62 -19.95 -13.25 -6.28
CA THR A 62 -21.37 -13.42 -5.93
C THR A 62 -21.47 -14.23 -4.64
N ASN A 63 -22.13 -13.70 -3.61
CA ASN A 63 -22.41 -14.42 -2.36
C ASN A 63 -23.65 -15.31 -2.55
N LEU A 64 -23.46 -16.64 -2.40
CA LEU A 64 -24.51 -17.63 -2.50
C LEU A 64 -25.17 -17.96 -1.14
N THR A 65 -24.62 -17.44 -0.05
CA THR A 65 -25.12 -17.59 1.34
C THR A 65 -25.38 -16.21 1.96
N PRO A 66 -26.37 -15.44 1.48
CA PRO A 66 -26.59 -14.06 1.93
C PRO A 66 -26.90 -13.94 3.43
N ASP A 67 -27.42 -15.00 4.05
CA ASP A 67 -27.75 -15.06 5.47
C ASP A 67 -26.52 -15.25 6.38
N VAL A 68 -25.35 -15.51 5.80
CA VAL A 68 -24.09 -15.64 6.54
C VAL A 68 -23.39 -14.28 6.59
N ASP A 69 -23.19 -13.77 7.81
CA ASP A 69 -22.47 -12.51 8.01
C ASP A 69 -20.99 -12.64 7.64
N THR A 70 -20.55 -11.87 6.65
CA THR A 70 -19.17 -11.81 6.18
C THR A 70 -18.36 -10.68 6.81
N SER A 71 -19.01 -9.77 7.56
CA SER A 71 -18.36 -8.56 8.12
C SER A 71 -17.35 -8.86 9.22
N GLY A 72 -17.59 -9.95 9.97
CA GLY A 72 -16.73 -10.42 11.05
C GLY A 72 -15.59 -11.34 10.62
N ILE A 73 -15.47 -11.71 9.34
CA ILE A 73 -14.45 -12.65 8.87
C ILE A 73 -13.21 -11.91 8.41
N TRP A 74 -12.08 -12.27 9.00
CA TRP A 74 -10.77 -11.68 8.72
C TRP A 74 -9.83 -12.70 8.11
N LEU A 75 -9.06 -12.27 7.12
CA LEU A 75 -7.99 -13.05 6.47
C LEU A 75 -6.65 -12.52 6.94
N HIS A 76 -5.73 -13.43 7.25
CA HIS A 76 -4.38 -13.13 7.75
C HIS A 76 -3.28 -13.69 6.84
N ILE A 77 -3.64 -14.53 5.88
CA ILE A 77 -2.73 -15.29 5.03
C ILE A 77 -3.07 -14.99 3.57
N PRO A 78 -2.07 -14.64 2.73
CA PRO A 78 -2.30 -14.34 1.32
C PRO A 78 -2.51 -15.58 0.45
N GLU A 79 -2.05 -16.74 0.94
CA GLU A 79 -2.18 -17.99 0.20
C GLU A 79 -3.63 -18.47 0.18
N VAL A 80 -3.93 -19.23 -0.85
CA VAL A 80 -5.21 -19.92 -1.04
C VAL A 80 -5.00 -21.43 -1.12
N ASN A 81 -6.04 -22.21 -0.90
CA ASN A 81 -5.97 -23.67 -0.99
C ASN A 81 -7.01 -24.24 -1.95
N ARG A 82 -6.64 -25.30 -2.65
CA ARG A 82 -7.57 -26.17 -3.37
C ARG A 82 -7.73 -27.45 -2.56
N PRO A 83 -8.89 -27.72 -1.94
CA PRO A 83 -9.05 -28.78 -0.95
C PRO A 83 -9.13 -30.18 -1.58
N ALA A 84 -8.28 -30.48 -2.57
CA ALA A 84 -8.34 -31.74 -3.31
C ALA A 84 -8.18 -32.97 -2.40
N LEU A 85 -7.16 -32.99 -1.52
CA LEU A 85 -6.94 -34.08 -0.58
C LEU A 85 -8.00 -34.09 0.54
N GLN A 86 -8.43 -32.93 0.99
CA GLN A 86 -9.47 -32.82 2.02
C GLN A 86 -10.79 -33.44 1.56
N LEU A 87 -11.11 -33.29 0.28
CA LEU A 87 -12.28 -33.90 -0.30
C LEU A 87 -12.20 -35.44 -0.39
N THR A 88 -11.02 -36.02 -0.26
CA THR A 88 -10.86 -37.48 -0.12
C THR A 88 -10.85 -37.95 1.36
N GLY A 89 -10.90 -37.02 2.30
CA GLY A 89 -10.90 -37.29 3.75
C GLY A 89 -9.55 -37.16 4.43
N PHE A 90 -8.51 -36.65 3.73
CA PHE A 90 -7.19 -36.45 4.30
C PHE A 90 -7.00 -35.01 4.78
N TYR A 91 -6.92 -34.80 6.10
CA TYR A 91 -6.84 -33.47 6.74
C TYR A 91 -5.52 -33.21 7.46
N ASN A 92 -4.54 -34.13 7.41
CA ASN A 92 -3.24 -33.89 8.02
C ASN A 92 -2.56 -32.68 7.32
N GLN A 93 -2.07 -31.73 8.12
CA GLN A 93 -1.47 -30.48 7.63
C GLN A 93 -2.42 -29.63 6.77
N PHE A 94 -3.72 -29.65 7.12
CA PHE A 94 -4.71 -28.78 6.45
C PHE A 94 -4.66 -27.37 6.99
N ASP A 95 -4.30 -26.41 6.13
CA ASP A 95 -4.32 -24.98 6.45
C ASP A 95 -5.76 -24.44 6.27
N ASN A 96 -6.55 -24.50 7.32
CA ASN A 96 -7.94 -24.08 7.30
C ASN A 96 -8.12 -22.56 7.25
N ASP A 97 -7.10 -21.77 7.60
CA ASP A 97 -7.15 -20.29 7.56
C ASP A 97 -7.12 -19.70 6.15
N ARG A 98 -6.85 -20.54 5.14
CA ARG A 98 -6.79 -20.13 3.74
C ARG A 98 -8.17 -20.09 3.08
N ILE A 99 -8.36 -19.19 2.13
CA ILE A 99 -9.52 -19.23 1.21
C ILE A 99 -9.50 -20.56 0.48
N GLN A 100 -10.60 -21.32 0.56
CA GLN A 100 -10.74 -22.60 -0.11
C GLN A 100 -11.38 -22.41 -1.49
N ILE A 101 -10.84 -23.06 -2.54
CA ILE A 101 -11.25 -22.85 -3.93
C ILE A 101 -11.63 -24.16 -4.58
N ILE A 102 -12.84 -24.22 -5.13
CA ILE A 102 -13.36 -25.32 -5.96
C ILE A 102 -13.25 -24.94 -7.43
N GLY A 103 -12.46 -25.68 -8.17
CA GLY A 103 -12.40 -25.64 -9.63
C GLY A 103 -13.06 -26.85 -10.27
N ASN A 104 -12.86 -27.00 -11.60
CA ASN A 104 -13.45 -28.12 -12.35
C ASN A 104 -13.06 -29.50 -11.79
N VAL A 105 -11.82 -29.68 -11.36
CA VAL A 105 -11.32 -30.97 -10.89
C VAL A 105 -12.04 -31.39 -9.63
N GLU A 106 -12.06 -30.51 -8.62
CA GLU A 106 -12.75 -30.76 -7.35
C GLU A 106 -14.25 -30.94 -7.56
N TYR A 107 -14.84 -30.11 -8.41
CA TYR A 107 -16.27 -30.18 -8.73
C TYR A 107 -16.65 -31.47 -9.45
N SER A 108 -15.84 -31.93 -10.39
CA SER A 108 -16.02 -33.21 -11.11
C SER A 108 -15.89 -34.40 -10.17
N TYR A 109 -14.88 -34.38 -9.30
CA TYR A 109 -14.70 -35.41 -8.29
C TYR A 109 -15.93 -35.50 -7.36
N LEU A 110 -16.35 -34.38 -6.80
CA LEU A 110 -17.54 -34.32 -5.94
C LEU A 110 -18.81 -34.78 -6.67
N SER A 111 -18.90 -34.50 -7.98
CA SER A 111 -20.03 -34.90 -8.80
C SER A 111 -20.04 -36.41 -9.07
N SER A 112 -18.90 -37.09 -9.06
CA SER A 112 -18.77 -38.54 -9.24
C SER A 112 -19.16 -39.35 -7.98
N LEU A 113 -19.17 -38.68 -6.80
CA LEU A 113 -19.55 -39.34 -5.54
C LEU A 113 -21.05 -39.55 -5.41
N SER A 114 -21.44 -40.54 -4.63
CA SER A 114 -22.83 -40.69 -4.19
C SER A 114 -23.31 -39.40 -3.47
N GLU A 115 -24.60 -39.20 -3.38
CA GLU A 115 -25.14 -38.01 -2.68
C GLU A 115 -24.73 -38.00 -1.20
N THR A 116 -24.73 -39.14 -0.55
CA THR A 116 -24.34 -39.31 0.85
C THR A 116 -22.85 -39.00 1.07
N ASP A 117 -21.98 -39.61 0.26
CA ASP A 117 -20.54 -39.36 0.38
C ASP A 117 -20.20 -37.90 0.09
N ARG A 118 -20.78 -37.33 -0.96
CA ARG A 118 -20.58 -35.91 -1.30
C ARG A 118 -20.97 -34.99 -0.15
N TYR A 119 -22.15 -35.24 0.48
CA TYR A 119 -22.60 -34.46 1.62
C TYR A 119 -21.64 -34.60 2.80
N GLU A 120 -21.14 -35.79 3.07
CA GLU A 120 -20.16 -36.03 4.15
C GLU A 120 -18.83 -35.28 3.88
N ARG A 121 -18.33 -35.26 2.63
CA ARG A 121 -17.13 -34.50 2.28
C ARG A 121 -17.29 -32.99 2.47
N TYR A 122 -18.42 -32.45 2.04
CA TYR A 122 -18.71 -31.04 2.33
C TYR A 122 -18.86 -30.76 3.81
N MET A 123 -19.51 -31.65 4.56
CA MET A 123 -19.67 -31.52 6.01
C MET A 123 -18.31 -31.46 6.72
N GLN A 124 -17.40 -32.37 6.38
CA GLN A 124 -16.03 -32.40 6.94
C GLN A 124 -15.28 -31.11 6.61
N LEU A 125 -15.33 -30.65 5.37
CA LEU A 125 -14.65 -29.42 4.95
C LEU A 125 -15.23 -28.18 5.65
N LEU A 126 -16.54 -28.03 5.68
CA LEU A 126 -17.21 -26.87 6.28
C LEU A 126 -17.10 -26.84 7.80
N SER A 127 -17.00 -28.02 8.46
CA SER A 127 -16.77 -28.09 9.90
C SER A 127 -15.34 -27.75 10.32
N SER A 128 -14.40 -27.61 9.37
CA SER A 128 -12.99 -27.28 9.64
C SER A 128 -12.76 -25.78 9.87
N ASN A 129 -13.79 -24.97 10.02
CA ASN A 129 -13.74 -23.54 10.32
C ASN A 129 -12.94 -22.73 9.29
N ILE A 130 -13.16 -23.00 8.01
CA ILE A 130 -12.55 -22.26 6.90
C ILE A 130 -13.15 -20.85 6.76
N PRO A 131 -12.41 -19.83 6.27
CA PRO A 131 -12.93 -18.47 6.14
C PRO A 131 -14.05 -18.35 5.09
N CYS A 132 -13.93 -19.08 3.99
CA CYS A 132 -14.94 -19.16 2.93
C CYS A 132 -14.63 -20.29 1.94
N LEU A 133 -15.60 -20.62 1.09
CA LEU A 133 -15.47 -21.56 -0.01
C LEU A 133 -15.86 -20.85 -1.32
N VAL A 134 -14.95 -20.77 -2.27
CA VAL A 134 -15.14 -20.06 -3.54
C VAL A 134 -15.25 -21.05 -4.68
N PHE A 135 -16.35 -21.01 -5.41
CA PHE A 135 -16.55 -21.77 -6.66
C PHE A 135 -16.14 -20.90 -7.84
N CYS A 136 -15.14 -21.35 -8.61
CA CYS A 136 -14.67 -20.68 -9.81
C CYS A 136 -15.41 -21.18 -11.08
N ARG A 137 -15.24 -20.46 -12.21
CA ARG A 137 -15.82 -20.81 -13.52
C ARG A 137 -17.36 -20.84 -13.53
N ASP A 138 -17.97 -19.99 -12.73
CA ASP A 138 -19.43 -19.92 -12.58
C ASP A 138 -20.08 -21.23 -12.09
N LEU A 139 -19.28 -22.14 -11.50
CA LEU A 139 -19.77 -23.37 -10.90
C LEU A 139 -20.69 -23.07 -9.72
N GLU A 140 -21.73 -23.87 -9.55
CA GLU A 140 -22.67 -23.73 -8.44
C GLU A 140 -22.80 -25.04 -7.64
N PRO A 141 -22.74 -24.97 -6.30
CA PRO A 141 -23.03 -26.09 -5.45
C PRO A 141 -24.54 -26.42 -5.48
N LYS A 142 -24.91 -27.66 -5.15
CA LYS A 142 -26.31 -28.02 -4.95
C LYS A 142 -26.89 -27.32 -3.71
N ALA A 143 -28.21 -27.07 -3.70
CA ALA A 143 -28.92 -26.38 -2.61
C ALA A 143 -28.60 -26.93 -1.22
N LYS A 144 -28.53 -28.26 -1.06
CA LYS A 144 -28.16 -28.91 0.22
C LYS A 144 -26.80 -28.50 0.75
N VAL A 145 -25.85 -28.14 -0.14
CA VAL A 145 -24.51 -27.66 0.26
C VAL A 145 -24.59 -26.22 0.78
N ILE A 146 -25.44 -25.39 0.17
CA ILE A 146 -25.71 -24.02 0.63
C ILE A 146 -26.34 -24.03 2.02
N GLU A 147 -27.36 -24.87 2.24
CA GLU A 147 -28.00 -25.08 3.56
C GLU A 147 -26.96 -25.51 4.61
N LEU A 148 -26.10 -26.47 4.25
CA LEU A 148 -25.04 -26.96 5.12
C LEU A 148 -24.04 -25.84 5.48
N ALA A 149 -23.61 -25.05 4.52
CA ALA A 149 -22.70 -23.93 4.72
C ALA A 149 -23.31 -22.85 5.62
N THR A 150 -24.59 -22.54 5.42
CA THR A 150 -25.34 -21.63 6.30
C THR A 150 -25.38 -22.13 7.75
N LYS A 151 -25.59 -23.45 7.94
CA LYS A 151 -25.56 -24.07 9.28
C LYS A 151 -24.20 -23.92 9.97
N TYR A 152 -23.09 -24.07 9.23
CA TYR A 152 -21.73 -23.89 9.74
C TYR A 152 -21.26 -22.42 9.72
N LYS A 153 -22.08 -21.51 9.24
CA LYS A 153 -21.77 -20.07 9.08
C LYS A 153 -20.54 -19.82 8.20
N ILE A 154 -20.33 -20.64 7.18
CA ILE A 154 -19.26 -20.52 6.21
C ILE A 154 -19.80 -19.89 4.92
N PRO A 155 -19.29 -18.72 4.49
CA PRO A 155 -19.72 -18.11 3.22
C PRO A 155 -19.36 -18.98 2.01
N ILE A 156 -20.33 -19.21 1.13
CA ILE A 156 -20.09 -19.75 -0.20
C ILE A 156 -20.13 -18.60 -1.21
N LEU A 157 -19.05 -18.46 -1.95
CA LEU A 157 -18.85 -17.39 -2.93
C LEU A 157 -18.66 -17.98 -4.33
N LYS A 158 -19.06 -17.25 -5.36
CA LYS A 158 -18.92 -17.66 -6.75
C LYS A 158 -18.13 -16.63 -7.56
N SER A 159 -17.20 -17.11 -8.38
CA SER A 159 -16.42 -16.34 -9.35
C SER A 159 -16.63 -16.86 -10.76
N LYS A 160 -16.78 -15.95 -11.73
CA LYS A 160 -16.83 -16.30 -13.17
C LYS A 160 -15.43 -16.61 -13.73
N ALA A 161 -14.38 -16.18 -13.05
CA ALA A 161 -13.01 -16.33 -13.53
C ALA A 161 -12.56 -17.80 -13.57
N ALA A 162 -11.61 -18.11 -14.44
CA ALA A 162 -10.90 -19.39 -14.42
C ALA A 162 -10.14 -19.54 -13.08
N THR A 163 -10.08 -20.78 -12.57
CA THR A 163 -9.52 -21.05 -11.23
C THR A 163 -8.09 -20.50 -11.06
N SER A 164 -7.21 -20.73 -12.04
CA SER A 164 -5.82 -20.23 -11.99
C SER A 164 -5.74 -18.70 -12.04
N ALA A 165 -6.57 -18.05 -12.86
CA ALA A 165 -6.63 -16.59 -12.95
C ALA A 165 -7.13 -15.99 -11.64
N PHE A 166 -8.20 -16.54 -11.06
CA PHE A 166 -8.72 -16.10 -9.76
C PHE A 166 -7.69 -16.26 -8.65
N MET A 167 -7.02 -17.43 -8.57
CA MET A 167 -5.97 -17.67 -7.57
C MET A 167 -4.84 -16.65 -7.69
N ALA A 168 -4.33 -16.43 -8.90
CA ALA A 168 -3.24 -15.48 -9.12
C ALA A 168 -3.63 -14.05 -8.72
N GLU A 169 -4.85 -13.63 -9.05
CA GLU A 169 -5.32 -12.29 -8.75
C GLU A 169 -5.57 -12.07 -7.25
N VAL A 170 -6.24 -13.01 -6.58
CA VAL A 170 -6.52 -12.88 -5.14
C VAL A 170 -5.25 -12.96 -4.30
N ILE A 171 -4.31 -13.87 -4.63
CA ILE A 171 -3.01 -13.96 -3.95
C ILE A 171 -2.23 -12.66 -4.12
N ARG A 172 -2.12 -12.14 -5.36
CA ARG A 172 -1.42 -10.88 -5.62
C ARG A 172 -2.02 -9.72 -4.83
N TRP A 173 -3.35 -9.64 -4.79
CA TRP A 173 -4.04 -8.58 -4.06
C TRP A 173 -3.88 -8.72 -2.54
N LEU A 174 -4.03 -9.95 -1.99
CA LEU A 174 -3.85 -10.21 -0.56
C LEU A 174 -2.42 -9.92 -0.11
N ASN A 175 -1.40 -10.28 -0.90
CA ASN A 175 0.00 -9.95 -0.59
C ASN A 175 0.21 -8.44 -0.41
N VAL A 176 -0.44 -7.62 -1.23
CA VAL A 176 -0.37 -6.15 -1.08
C VAL A 176 -1.13 -5.68 0.17
N GLN A 177 -2.31 -6.24 0.44
CA GLN A 177 -3.14 -5.81 1.57
C GLN A 177 -2.58 -6.26 2.93
N LEU A 178 -1.98 -7.45 2.98
CA LEU A 178 -1.38 -8.04 4.18
C LEU A 178 0.12 -7.68 4.33
N ALA A 179 0.66 -6.92 3.39
CA ALA A 179 2.06 -6.49 3.45
C ALA A 179 2.31 -5.62 4.69
N PRO A 180 3.47 -5.79 5.35
CA PRO A 180 3.88 -4.90 6.44
C PRO A 180 3.72 -3.44 6.05
N CYS A 181 3.09 -2.66 6.91
CA CYS A 181 2.71 -1.28 6.64
C CYS A 181 3.15 -0.35 7.77
N ILE A 182 3.68 0.81 7.40
CA ILE A 182 3.92 1.93 8.32
C ILE A 182 3.29 3.19 7.74
N VAL A 183 2.96 4.13 8.60
CA VAL A 183 2.54 5.48 8.19
C VAL A 183 3.61 6.47 8.65
N ILE A 184 4.05 7.30 7.73
CA ILE A 184 5.02 8.37 8.02
C ILE A 184 4.47 9.73 7.63
N HIS A 185 4.97 10.78 8.28
CA HIS A 185 4.69 12.15 7.89
C HIS A 185 5.57 12.53 6.70
N GLY A 186 4.95 12.92 5.59
CA GLY A 186 5.63 13.26 4.35
C GLY A 186 4.68 13.47 3.18
N VAL A 187 5.25 13.74 2.02
CA VAL A 187 4.55 13.91 0.76
C VAL A 187 5.10 12.93 -0.26
N LEU A 188 4.25 12.22 -0.97
CA LEU A 188 4.66 11.33 -2.05
C LEU A 188 4.16 11.87 -3.39
N VAL A 189 5.09 12.07 -4.32
CA VAL A 189 4.83 12.59 -5.67
C VAL A 189 5.46 11.64 -6.70
N ASP A 190 4.76 11.43 -7.80
CA ASP A 190 5.30 10.79 -9.00
C ASP A 190 5.92 11.86 -9.91
N VAL A 191 7.23 11.85 -10.01
CA VAL A 191 8.00 12.80 -10.82
C VAL A 191 8.61 12.08 -12.01
N TYR A 192 8.03 12.27 -13.20
CA TYR A 192 8.42 11.57 -14.44
C TYR A 192 8.43 10.05 -14.31
N GLY A 193 7.55 9.46 -13.51
CA GLY A 193 7.48 8.03 -13.24
C GLY A 193 8.38 7.55 -12.08
N THR A 194 9.18 8.43 -11.48
CA THR A 194 9.97 8.16 -10.28
C THR A 194 9.18 8.57 -9.04
N GLY A 195 9.00 7.67 -8.10
CA GLY A 195 8.35 7.97 -6.81
C GLY A 195 9.29 8.66 -5.86
N VAL A 196 9.03 9.93 -5.60
CA VAL A 196 9.81 10.77 -4.68
C VAL A 196 9.05 10.98 -3.39
N LEU A 197 9.59 10.46 -2.30
CA LEU A 197 9.07 10.67 -0.96
C LEU A 197 9.76 11.88 -0.34
N ILE A 198 9.03 12.97 -0.16
CA ILE A 198 9.54 14.22 0.45
C ILE A 198 9.26 14.18 1.94
N THR A 199 10.29 14.22 2.76
CA THR A 199 10.22 14.21 4.23
C THR A 199 10.88 15.46 4.81
N GLY A 200 10.68 15.72 6.09
CA GLY A 200 11.26 16.87 6.81
C GLY A 200 10.29 17.41 7.85
N GLU A 201 10.72 18.41 8.61
CA GLU A 201 9.92 19.00 9.67
C GLU A 201 8.62 19.62 9.16
N SER A 202 7.64 19.75 10.06
CA SER A 202 6.37 20.40 9.74
C SER A 202 6.60 21.89 9.43
N GLY A 203 6.09 22.35 8.25
CA GLY A 203 6.24 23.73 7.83
C GLY A 203 7.49 24.05 7.03
N ILE A 204 8.29 23.04 6.69
CA ILE A 204 9.52 23.22 5.92
C ILE A 204 9.29 23.43 4.40
N GLY A 205 8.04 23.36 3.94
CA GLY A 205 7.70 23.60 2.54
C GLY A 205 7.41 22.34 1.71
N LYS A 206 7.11 21.18 2.33
CA LYS A 206 6.82 19.91 1.61
C LYS A 206 5.59 20.03 0.71
N SER A 207 4.47 20.50 1.25
CA SER A 207 3.20 20.64 0.52
C SER A 207 3.28 21.71 -0.56
N GLU A 208 4.00 22.81 -0.32
CA GLU A 208 4.26 23.86 -1.31
C GLU A 208 5.11 23.32 -2.47
N ALA A 209 6.13 22.51 -2.18
CA ALA A 209 6.95 21.85 -3.21
C ALA A 209 6.09 20.87 -4.04
N ALA A 210 5.21 20.10 -3.40
CA ALA A 210 4.30 19.20 -4.10
C ALA A 210 3.33 19.96 -5.01
N LEU A 211 2.74 21.05 -4.54
CA LEU A 211 1.85 21.88 -5.36
C LEU A 211 2.55 22.45 -6.59
N GLU A 212 3.79 22.92 -6.43
CA GLU A 212 4.60 23.41 -7.57
C GLU A 212 4.90 22.27 -8.56
N LEU A 213 5.21 21.05 -8.07
CA LEU A 213 5.40 19.87 -8.91
C LEU A 213 4.13 19.50 -9.68
N ILE A 214 2.96 19.57 -9.03
CA ILE A 214 1.67 19.31 -9.69
C ILE A 214 1.41 20.34 -10.82
N LYS A 215 1.66 21.62 -10.59
CA LYS A 215 1.55 22.66 -11.61
C LYS A 215 2.48 22.43 -12.80
N ARG A 216 3.58 21.70 -12.60
CA ARG A 216 4.54 21.31 -13.64
C ARG A 216 4.16 20.00 -14.34
N GLY A 217 3.01 19.41 -14.03
CA GLY A 217 2.49 18.19 -14.65
C GLY A 217 2.87 16.89 -13.98
N HIS A 218 3.40 16.93 -12.75
CA HIS A 218 3.63 15.75 -11.93
C HIS A 218 2.38 15.36 -11.15
N ARG A 219 2.37 14.14 -10.58
CA ARG A 219 1.17 13.57 -9.96
C ARG A 219 1.34 13.43 -8.46
N LEU A 220 0.36 13.95 -7.71
CA LEU A 220 0.27 13.72 -6.28
C LEU A 220 -0.19 12.29 -5.98
N VAL A 221 0.46 11.64 -5.05
CA VAL A 221 -0.04 10.40 -4.43
C VAL A 221 -0.71 10.72 -3.11
N THR A 222 0.00 11.42 -2.22
CA THR A 222 -0.52 11.83 -0.93
C THR A 222 0.27 13.02 -0.35
N ASP A 223 -0.40 13.82 0.48
CA ASP A 223 0.20 14.85 1.34
C ASP A 223 -0.05 14.52 2.82
N ASP A 224 0.83 15.00 3.69
CA ASP A 224 0.81 14.88 5.15
C ASP A 224 1.06 13.46 5.68
N ALA A 225 0.35 12.44 5.22
CA ALA A 225 0.49 11.07 5.67
C ALA A 225 0.71 10.12 4.48
N VAL A 226 1.79 9.33 4.53
CA VAL A 226 2.12 8.33 3.52
C VAL A 226 2.05 6.95 4.16
N GLU A 227 1.13 6.11 3.69
CA GLU A 227 1.13 4.68 3.99
C GLU A 227 2.19 4.00 3.12
N ILE A 228 3.19 3.41 3.76
CA ILE A 228 4.25 2.65 3.08
C ILE A 228 4.05 1.18 3.35
N ARG A 229 3.93 0.38 2.28
CA ARG A 229 3.80 -1.08 2.33
C ARG A 229 5.01 -1.75 1.69
N LYS A 230 5.55 -2.77 2.37
CA LYS A 230 6.60 -3.62 1.83
C LYS A 230 5.99 -4.76 1.03
N VAL A 231 5.97 -4.64 -0.31
CA VAL A 231 5.41 -5.68 -1.18
C VAL A 231 6.44 -6.74 -1.62
N SER A 232 7.73 -6.41 -1.50
CA SER A 232 8.84 -7.36 -1.68
C SER A 232 10.09 -6.85 -0.94
N ASP A 233 11.17 -7.66 -0.93
CA ASP A 233 12.43 -7.28 -0.30
C ASP A 233 13.11 -6.05 -0.95
N GLU A 234 12.68 -5.66 -2.15
CA GLU A 234 13.24 -4.50 -2.87
C GLU A 234 12.20 -3.43 -3.18
N THR A 235 10.91 -3.67 -2.86
CA THR A 235 9.84 -2.79 -3.33
C THR A 235 8.99 -2.28 -2.17
N LEU A 236 8.98 -0.97 -2.03
CA LEU A 236 8.06 -0.22 -1.17
C LEU A 236 7.04 0.51 -2.03
N ILE A 237 5.76 0.39 -1.68
CA ILE A 237 4.68 1.13 -2.34
C ILE A 237 4.10 2.12 -1.34
N GLY A 238 3.97 3.37 -1.76
CA GLY A 238 3.29 4.41 -1.01
C GLY A 238 1.89 4.67 -1.53
N THR A 239 0.96 4.92 -0.60
CA THR A 239 -0.44 5.26 -0.87
C THR A 239 -0.94 6.34 0.09
N ALA A 240 -2.04 6.98 -0.27
CA ALA A 240 -2.76 7.87 0.65
C ALA A 240 -3.63 7.07 1.63
N PRO A 241 -3.70 7.45 2.91
CA PRO A 241 -4.81 7.05 3.76
C PRO A 241 -6.15 7.46 3.13
N GLY A 242 -7.17 6.59 3.23
CA GLY A 242 -8.43 6.81 2.52
C GLY A 242 -9.11 8.15 2.77
N VAL A 243 -8.92 8.71 3.97
CA VAL A 243 -9.54 9.99 4.40
C VAL A 243 -8.85 11.22 3.80
N THR A 244 -7.51 11.17 3.58
CA THR A 244 -6.71 12.32 3.08
C THR A 244 -6.44 12.24 1.58
N LYS A 245 -7.03 11.27 0.91
CA LYS A 245 -6.80 11.02 -0.52
C LYS A 245 -7.17 12.24 -1.37
N TYR A 246 -6.22 12.72 -2.18
CA TYR A 246 -6.32 13.86 -3.10
C TYR A 246 -6.30 15.25 -2.47
N PHE A 247 -6.16 15.35 -1.14
CA PHE A 247 -6.11 16.65 -0.47
C PHE A 247 -4.66 17.07 -0.19
N ILE A 248 -4.43 18.39 -0.26
CA ILE A 248 -3.20 19.06 0.19
C ILE A 248 -3.58 20.12 1.22
N GLU A 249 -2.84 20.20 2.33
CA GLU A 249 -2.95 21.28 3.29
C GLU A 249 -1.91 22.39 3.00
N LEU A 250 -2.39 23.60 2.75
CA LEU A 250 -1.54 24.77 2.57
C LEU A 250 -1.75 25.77 3.70
N ARG A 251 -0.71 26.06 4.42
CA ARG A 251 -0.77 27.02 5.54
C ARG A 251 -1.22 28.39 5.06
N GLY A 252 -2.21 28.97 5.72
CA GLY A 252 -2.79 30.28 5.36
C GLY A 252 -3.86 30.24 4.27
N ILE A 253 -4.00 29.11 3.56
CA ILE A 253 -5.05 28.91 2.54
C ILE A 253 -6.06 27.86 3.03
N GLY A 254 -5.58 26.76 3.65
CA GLY A 254 -6.41 25.65 4.10
C GLY A 254 -6.23 24.40 3.24
N ILE A 255 -7.26 23.54 3.23
CA ILE A 255 -7.27 22.28 2.49
C ILE A 255 -7.80 22.51 1.08
N ILE A 256 -7.09 22.03 0.07
CA ILE A 256 -7.48 22.04 -1.32
C ILE A 256 -7.61 20.61 -1.87
N ASP A 257 -8.60 20.39 -2.75
CA ASP A 257 -8.77 19.14 -3.49
C ASP A 257 -8.03 19.25 -4.83
N VAL A 258 -6.91 18.52 -4.92
CA VAL A 258 -6.02 18.51 -6.08
C VAL A 258 -6.72 17.95 -7.31
N LYS A 259 -7.49 16.87 -7.15
CA LYS A 259 -8.23 16.25 -8.24
C LYS A 259 -9.25 17.18 -8.87
N THR A 260 -9.96 17.92 -8.03
CA THR A 260 -10.99 18.88 -8.49
C THR A 260 -10.37 20.12 -9.13
N LEU A 261 -9.23 20.61 -8.61
CA LEU A 261 -8.60 21.84 -9.11
C LEU A 261 -7.71 21.63 -10.33
N PHE A 262 -6.99 20.51 -10.42
CA PHE A 262 -5.96 20.27 -11.43
C PHE A 262 -6.27 19.10 -12.36
N GLY A 263 -7.40 18.40 -12.16
CA GLY A 263 -7.82 17.29 -13.00
C GLY A 263 -7.31 15.92 -12.52
N VAL A 264 -7.85 14.86 -13.11
CA VAL A 264 -7.54 13.47 -12.76
C VAL A 264 -6.09 13.08 -13.11
N GLU A 265 -5.49 13.75 -14.07
CA GLU A 265 -4.10 13.55 -14.48
C GLU A 265 -3.09 14.02 -13.44
N SER A 266 -3.50 14.90 -12.52
CA SER A 266 -2.64 15.43 -11.44
C SER A 266 -2.51 14.52 -10.24
N ILE A 267 -3.21 13.40 -10.22
CA ILE A 267 -3.22 12.45 -9.10
C ILE A 267 -2.79 11.05 -9.53
N LYS A 268 -2.30 10.27 -8.55
CA LYS A 268 -2.01 8.85 -8.69
C LYS A 268 -2.37 8.12 -7.41
N GLU A 269 -2.93 6.93 -7.49
CA GLU A 269 -3.41 6.21 -6.32
C GLU A 269 -2.29 5.53 -5.53
N THR A 270 -1.32 4.99 -6.25
CA THR A 270 -0.19 4.24 -5.70
C THR A 270 1.08 4.53 -6.46
N GLN A 271 2.20 4.59 -5.78
CA GLN A 271 3.51 4.78 -6.40
C GLN A 271 4.57 3.98 -5.65
N GLN A 272 5.48 3.34 -6.39
CA GLN A 272 6.69 2.80 -5.81
C GLN A 272 7.55 3.95 -5.28
N ILE A 273 8.14 3.77 -4.10
CA ILE A 273 9.08 4.75 -3.53
C ILE A 273 10.47 4.42 -4.05
N ASP A 274 10.95 5.24 -4.98
CA ASP A 274 12.25 5.05 -5.61
C ASP A 274 13.36 5.81 -4.89
N MET A 275 13.03 6.97 -4.32
CA MET A 275 13.99 7.81 -3.60
C MET A 275 13.30 8.66 -2.52
N VAL A 276 14.08 9.09 -1.55
CA VAL A 276 13.67 9.99 -0.49
C VAL A 276 14.39 11.32 -0.65
N MET A 277 13.64 12.42 -0.56
CA MET A 277 14.15 13.77 -0.47
C MET A 277 13.90 14.31 0.93
N LYS A 278 14.93 14.36 1.77
CA LYS A 278 14.83 14.87 3.13
C LYS A 278 15.11 16.36 3.15
N LEU A 279 14.08 17.15 3.40
CA LEU A 279 14.21 18.58 3.55
C LEU A 279 14.69 18.90 4.99
N GLU A 280 15.71 19.71 5.11
CA GLU A 280 16.27 20.14 6.40
C GLU A 280 16.64 21.63 6.37
N ASP A 281 16.57 22.28 7.52
CA ASP A 281 17.01 23.66 7.64
C ASP A 281 18.50 23.77 7.35
N TRP A 282 18.88 24.87 6.70
CA TRP A 282 20.27 25.12 6.42
C TRP A 282 21.11 25.26 7.71
N ASN A 283 22.12 24.40 7.85
CA ASN A 283 23.10 24.49 8.91
C ASN A 283 24.47 24.89 8.35
N LYS A 284 25.05 25.97 8.85
CA LYS A 284 26.37 26.45 8.41
C LYS A 284 27.51 25.53 8.84
N ASP A 285 27.33 24.80 9.92
CA ASP A 285 28.34 23.94 10.54
C ASP A 285 28.35 22.52 9.97
N ARG A 286 27.40 22.22 9.05
CA ARG A 286 27.33 20.93 8.36
C ARG A 286 27.86 21.04 6.95
N GLU A 287 28.78 20.13 6.60
CA GLU A 287 29.18 19.92 5.22
C GLU A 287 28.09 19.11 4.46
N TYR A 288 27.67 19.64 3.32
CA TYR A 288 26.74 18.97 2.43
C TYR A 288 27.51 18.40 1.24
N ASP A 289 27.21 17.15 0.87
CA ASP A 289 27.78 16.55 -0.32
C ASP A 289 27.46 17.40 -1.56
N ARG A 290 28.50 17.81 -2.29
CA ARG A 290 28.40 18.63 -3.50
C ARG A 290 28.57 17.80 -4.77
N LEU A 291 29.21 16.66 -4.66
CA LEU A 291 29.61 15.84 -5.81
C LEU A 291 28.60 14.72 -6.07
N GLY A 292 27.93 14.21 -5.07
CA GLY A 292 26.98 13.09 -5.20
C GLY A 292 27.67 11.78 -5.58
N LEU A 293 28.94 11.60 -5.16
CA LEU A 293 29.71 10.39 -5.38
C LEU A 293 29.26 9.25 -4.50
N GLU A 294 28.91 9.56 -3.25
CA GLU A 294 28.39 8.61 -2.27
C GLU A 294 26.87 8.70 -2.23
N GLU A 295 26.21 7.57 -2.07
CA GLU A 295 24.76 7.50 -1.92
C GLU A 295 24.42 7.30 -0.45
N GLU A 296 23.62 8.21 0.11
CA GLU A 296 22.99 8.04 1.39
C GLU A 296 21.73 7.19 1.25
N TYR A 297 21.41 6.41 2.29
CA TYR A 297 20.23 5.56 2.32
C TYR A 297 19.42 5.80 3.59
N THR A 298 18.13 5.71 3.47
CA THR A 298 17.20 5.59 4.60
C THR A 298 16.52 4.23 4.56
N GLU A 299 16.03 3.75 5.69
CA GLU A 299 15.44 2.42 5.78
C GLU A 299 13.98 2.50 6.22
N TYR A 300 13.11 1.82 5.46
CA TYR A 300 11.71 1.62 5.81
C TYR A 300 11.39 0.13 5.71
N LEU A 301 10.84 -0.45 6.77
CA LEU A 301 10.43 -1.87 6.83
C LEU A 301 11.54 -2.85 6.42
N GLY A 302 12.82 -2.49 6.68
CA GLY A 302 13.99 -3.30 6.30
C GLY A 302 14.48 -3.09 4.86
N ASN A 303 13.81 -2.26 4.05
CA ASN A 303 14.25 -1.91 2.70
C ASN A 303 15.03 -0.59 2.71
N LYS A 304 16.19 -0.58 2.06
CA LYS A 304 17.02 0.62 1.87
C LYS A 304 16.55 1.40 0.66
N VAL A 305 16.33 2.70 0.83
CA VAL A 305 15.93 3.63 -0.23
C VAL A 305 16.96 4.74 -0.32
N VAL A 306 17.40 5.10 -1.53
CA VAL A 306 18.33 6.22 -1.76
C VAL A 306 17.73 7.49 -1.16
N CYS A 307 18.52 8.21 -0.37
CA CYS A 307 18.12 9.43 0.32
C CYS A 307 19.03 10.60 -0.07
N HIS A 308 18.42 11.74 -0.36
CA HIS A 308 19.15 12.99 -0.55
C HIS A 308 18.72 14.00 0.51
N SER A 309 19.69 14.47 1.30
CA SER A 309 19.48 15.55 2.28
C SER A 309 19.57 16.90 1.58
N LEU A 310 18.44 17.64 1.52
CA LEU A 310 18.36 18.93 0.83
C LEU A 310 18.24 20.07 1.85
N PRO A 311 19.30 20.87 2.04
CA PRO A 311 19.24 22.06 2.89
C PRO A 311 18.42 23.16 2.24
N ILE A 312 17.42 23.66 2.96
CA ILE A 312 16.53 24.72 2.48
C ILE A 312 17.11 26.10 2.83
N ARG A 313 17.09 26.98 1.82
CA ARG A 313 17.34 28.41 1.97
C ARG A 313 16.23 29.21 1.27
N PRO A 314 15.87 30.39 1.77
CA PRO A 314 14.96 31.29 1.07
C PRO A 314 15.41 31.53 -0.38
N GLY A 315 14.47 31.48 -1.32
CA GLY A 315 14.72 31.70 -2.76
C GLY A 315 15.10 30.45 -3.56
N ARG A 316 15.24 29.26 -2.96
CA ARG A 316 15.42 28.01 -3.71
C ARG A 316 14.08 27.48 -4.22
N ASN A 317 14.01 27.15 -5.50
CA ASN A 317 12.87 26.43 -6.06
C ASN A 317 13.04 24.93 -5.82
N LEU A 318 12.31 24.40 -4.82
CA LEU A 318 12.39 23.01 -4.41
C LEU A 318 11.91 22.06 -5.51
N ALA A 319 10.87 22.42 -6.26
CA ALA A 319 10.35 21.58 -7.33
C ALA A 319 11.38 21.30 -8.41
N VAL A 320 12.11 22.32 -8.84
CA VAL A 320 13.20 22.17 -9.85
C VAL A 320 14.29 21.23 -9.35
N ILE A 321 14.65 21.31 -8.06
CA ILE A 321 15.68 20.44 -7.49
C ILE A 321 15.19 19.01 -7.40
N VAL A 322 13.93 18.80 -7.02
CA VAL A 322 13.30 17.47 -6.96
C VAL A 322 13.21 16.85 -8.36
N GLU A 323 12.80 17.62 -9.39
CA GLU A 323 12.81 17.18 -10.80
C GLU A 323 14.20 16.74 -11.23
N ALA A 324 15.22 17.57 -10.99
CA ALA A 324 16.61 17.25 -11.35
C ALA A 324 17.10 15.98 -10.63
N ALA A 325 16.79 15.83 -9.34
CA ALA A 325 17.15 14.65 -8.56
C ALA A 325 16.48 13.37 -9.08
N ALA A 326 15.20 13.43 -9.44
CA ALA A 326 14.46 12.30 -10.00
C ALA A 326 15.04 11.86 -11.35
N VAL A 327 15.35 12.81 -12.24
CA VAL A 327 15.99 12.52 -13.54
C VAL A 327 17.39 11.93 -13.36
N ASN A 328 18.21 12.51 -12.47
CA ASN A 328 19.54 12.00 -12.16
C ASN A 328 19.50 10.58 -11.57
N HIS A 329 18.56 10.31 -10.66
CA HIS A 329 18.35 8.99 -10.11
C HIS A 329 18.02 7.96 -11.20
N ARG A 330 17.16 8.29 -12.16
CA ARG A 330 16.86 7.43 -13.31
C ARG A 330 18.09 7.18 -14.19
N GLN A 331 18.88 8.21 -14.46
CA GLN A 331 20.12 8.05 -15.22
C GLN A 331 21.10 7.12 -14.53
N LYS A 332 21.27 7.25 -13.20
CA LYS A 332 22.10 6.34 -12.40
C LYS A 332 21.59 4.89 -12.50
N LYS A 333 20.27 4.66 -12.41
CA LYS A 333 19.67 3.32 -12.60
C LYS A 333 19.93 2.74 -14.01
N MET A 334 20.04 3.60 -15.03
CA MET A 334 20.38 3.19 -16.40
C MET A 334 21.90 3.02 -16.63
N GLY A 335 22.73 3.18 -15.57
CA GLY A 335 24.17 2.95 -15.62
C GLY A 335 25.02 4.19 -15.84
N TYR A 336 24.43 5.38 -16.04
CA TYR A 336 25.18 6.62 -16.20
C TYR A 336 25.24 7.42 -14.90
N ASN A 337 26.44 7.72 -14.43
CA ASN A 337 26.66 8.56 -13.24
C ASN A 337 27.55 9.75 -13.59
N ALA A 338 26.96 10.95 -13.68
CA ALA A 338 27.63 12.18 -14.06
C ALA A 338 28.81 12.55 -13.13
N ALA A 339 28.68 12.29 -11.82
CA ALA A 339 29.75 12.57 -10.86
C ALA A 339 30.99 11.68 -11.10
N LYS A 340 30.76 10.37 -11.34
CA LYS A 340 31.85 9.43 -11.67
C LYS A 340 32.51 9.79 -13.02
N GLU A 341 31.72 10.20 -14.00
CA GLU A 341 32.20 10.61 -15.30
C GLU A 341 33.03 11.90 -15.19
N LEU A 342 32.58 12.88 -14.40
CA LEU A 342 33.37 14.09 -14.14
C LEU A 342 34.69 13.76 -13.46
N TYR A 343 34.65 12.90 -12.43
CA TYR A 343 35.87 12.46 -11.73
C TYR A 343 36.88 11.77 -12.66
N ARG A 344 36.42 10.88 -13.54
CA ARG A 344 37.22 10.21 -14.56
C ARG A 344 37.91 11.23 -15.48
N ARG A 345 37.15 12.23 -15.99
CA ARG A 345 37.70 13.28 -16.86
C ARG A 345 38.76 14.13 -16.17
N VAL A 346 38.54 14.47 -14.90
CA VAL A 346 39.52 15.23 -14.11
C VAL A 346 40.82 14.42 -13.95
N GLN A 347 40.72 13.13 -13.62
CA GLN A 347 41.91 12.27 -13.51
C GLN A 347 42.67 12.14 -14.84
N GLU A 348 41.96 11.94 -15.96
CA GLU A 348 42.58 11.84 -17.28
C GLU A 348 43.29 13.14 -17.69
N ASN A 349 42.72 14.30 -17.33
CA ASN A 349 43.36 15.58 -17.60
C ASN A 349 44.62 15.82 -16.73
N LEU A 350 44.58 15.41 -15.46
CA LEU A 350 45.76 15.50 -14.59
C LEU A 350 46.89 14.59 -15.09
N MET A 351 46.59 13.36 -15.52
CA MET A 351 47.60 12.44 -16.07
C MET A 351 48.22 12.96 -17.40
N ARG A 352 47.46 13.69 -18.23
CA ARG A 352 47.98 14.29 -19.48
C ARG A 352 48.82 15.54 -19.23
N GLY A 353 48.53 16.28 -18.15
CA GLY A 353 49.29 17.48 -17.79
C GLY A 353 50.71 17.18 -17.27
N ASP A 354 50.92 15.99 -16.70
CA ASP A 354 52.24 15.54 -16.24
C ASP A 354 53.14 15.05 -17.38
N ASP A 355 52.61 14.74 -18.58
CA ASP A 355 53.37 14.32 -19.75
C ASP A 355 53.86 15.52 -20.62
N ASP A 356 53.32 16.74 -20.43
CA ASP A 356 53.71 17.93 -21.19
C ASP A 356 54.84 18.78 -20.50
N ASP A 357 55.25 18.41 -19.26
CA ASP A 357 56.31 19.09 -18.49
C ASP A 357 57.67 18.36 -18.46
N GLU A 358 57.85 17.25 -19.25
CA GLU A 358 59.13 16.62 -19.52
C GLU A 358 59.66 17.01 -20.93
#